data_a4685e86e657fe00699a1a06a61780ae
#
_entry.id   a4685e86e657fe00699a1a06a61780ae
#
_cell.length_a   1.000
_cell.length_b   1.000
_cell.length_c   1.000
_cell.angle_alpha   90.00
_cell.angle_beta   90.00
_cell.angle_gamma   90.00
#
_symmetry.space_group_name_H-M   'P 1'
#
loop_
_entity.id
_entity.type
_entity.pdbx_description
1 polymer ?
#
loop_
_entity_poly.entity_id
_entity_poly.type
_entity_poly.pdbx_seq_one_letter_code
_entity_poly.pdbx_strand_id
1 'polypeptide(L)'
;GLHQVFAASTIKKVAPTFWWAGMKNPELQILLYGDRISSADVSLSADNITLQEVVKQENPNYLVLYLDLSKAAPQNFDIILKQGKKQTKIPYELKQRRPNASAVEGFDSSDVLYLIMPDRFANGNPSNDIIPGMLEGNVDRNEPFARHGGDLKGIENHLDYIADLGVTSIWLNPIQENDMKEGSYHGYAITDYYQVAVSYTHLRAHETAA
;
A
#
# COMPACT_ATOMS: atom_id res chain seq x y z
N GLY A 1 -21.24 -23.70 -9.01
CA GLY A 1 -20.22 -22.70 -8.85
C GLY A 1 -18.86 -23.31 -9.09
N LEU A 2 -18.23 -23.01 -10.22
CA LEU A 2 -16.84 -23.39 -10.52
C LEU A 2 -15.93 -22.54 -9.65
N HIS A 3 -15.34 -23.14 -8.65
CA HIS A 3 -14.18 -22.56 -7.98
C HIS A 3 -13.01 -22.70 -8.94
N GLN A 4 -12.64 -21.57 -9.60
CA GLN A 4 -11.34 -21.50 -10.25
C GLN A 4 -10.29 -21.52 -9.14
N VAL A 5 -9.63 -22.66 -9.00
CA VAL A 5 -8.39 -22.76 -8.24
C VAL A 5 -7.34 -22.04 -9.08
N PHE A 6 -7.08 -20.77 -8.75
CA PHE A 6 -5.90 -20.09 -9.27
C PHE A 6 -4.69 -20.89 -8.77
N ALA A 7 -3.93 -21.43 -9.70
CA ALA A 7 -2.59 -21.92 -9.39
C ALA A 7 -1.85 -20.80 -8.64
N ALA A 8 -1.24 -21.11 -7.50
CA ALA A 8 -0.55 -20.14 -6.67
C ALA A 8 0.32 -19.26 -7.56
N SER A 9 -0.01 -17.97 -7.62
CA SER A 9 0.73 -16.99 -8.42
C SER A 9 2.18 -16.99 -7.93
N THR A 10 3.14 -17.12 -8.85
CA THR A 10 4.57 -16.96 -8.53
C THR A 10 4.90 -15.54 -8.08
N ILE A 11 4.02 -14.58 -8.34
CA ILE A 11 4.16 -13.18 -7.95
C ILE A 11 3.56 -12.97 -6.56
N LYS A 12 4.41 -12.47 -5.67
CA LYS A 12 4.06 -12.19 -4.27
C LYS A 12 3.82 -10.71 -4.03
N LYS A 13 4.46 -9.81 -4.82
CA LYS A 13 4.34 -8.36 -4.65
C LYS A 13 4.56 -7.64 -5.97
N VAL A 14 3.79 -6.57 -6.14
CA VAL A 14 3.94 -5.56 -7.18
C VAL A 14 3.95 -4.18 -6.50
N ALA A 15 4.99 -3.39 -6.70
CA ALA A 15 5.12 -2.08 -6.07
C ALA A 15 5.61 -1.02 -7.08
N PRO A 16 4.85 0.07 -7.29
CA PRO A 16 3.52 0.35 -6.77
C PRO A 16 2.45 -0.58 -7.38
N THR A 17 1.32 -0.75 -6.68
CA THR A 17 0.24 -1.65 -7.12
C THR A 17 -0.59 -1.10 -8.28
N PHE A 18 -0.57 0.22 -8.48
CA PHE A 18 -1.18 0.95 -9.58
C PHE A 18 -0.48 2.30 -9.76
N TRP A 19 -0.78 3.02 -10.82
CA TRP A 19 -0.22 4.36 -11.06
C TRP A 19 -1.24 5.25 -11.79
N TRP A 20 -0.81 6.46 -12.18
CA TRP A 20 -1.64 7.43 -12.90
C TRP A 20 -1.01 7.83 -14.24
N ALA A 21 -1.84 7.95 -15.27
CA ALA A 21 -1.46 8.59 -16.52
C ALA A 21 -1.31 10.11 -16.34
N GLY A 22 -0.48 10.74 -17.16
CA GLY A 22 -0.35 12.20 -17.21
C GLY A 22 0.42 12.81 -16.02
N MET A 23 1.28 12.03 -15.37
CA MET A 23 2.21 12.56 -14.37
C MET A 23 3.29 13.42 -15.04
N LYS A 24 3.79 14.45 -14.33
CA LYS A 24 4.87 15.32 -14.83
C LYS A 24 6.14 14.54 -15.17
N ASN A 25 6.52 13.59 -14.32
CA ASN A 25 7.53 12.59 -14.64
C ASN A 25 6.83 11.40 -15.30
N PRO A 26 7.07 11.12 -16.60
CA PRO A 26 6.42 10.03 -17.29
C PRO A 26 7.05 8.66 -17.02
N GLU A 27 8.19 8.59 -16.34
CA GLU A 27 8.83 7.33 -16.01
C GLU A 27 8.14 6.67 -14.82
N LEU A 28 7.78 5.40 -14.99
CA LEU A 28 7.27 4.55 -13.92
C LEU A 28 8.23 3.38 -13.68
N GLN A 29 8.65 3.22 -12.43
CA GLN A 29 9.42 2.06 -12.00
C GLN A 29 8.49 1.11 -11.25
N ILE A 30 8.47 -0.17 -11.65
CA ILE A 30 7.67 -1.21 -10.99
C ILE A 30 8.62 -2.30 -10.49
N LEU A 31 8.60 -2.52 -9.17
CA LEU A 31 9.26 -3.66 -8.54
C LEU A 31 8.31 -4.86 -8.56
N LEU A 32 8.80 -5.98 -9.07
CA LEU A 32 8.14 -7.28 -8.97
C LEU A 32 8.94 -8.18 -8.03
N TYR A 33 8.24 -8.83 -7.11
CA TYR A 33 8.79 -9.86 -6.23
C TYR A 33 8.02 -11.16 -6.39
N GLY A 34 8.73 -12.26 -6.60
CA GLY A 34 8.15 -13.59 -6.74
C GLY A 34 9.22 -14.65 -6.91
N ASP A 35 8.83 -15.93 -6.84
CA ASP A 35 9.77 -17.02 -6.84
C ASP A 35 10.50 -17.16 -8.19
N ARG A 36 11.82 -16.88 -8.20
CA ARG A 36 12.74 -17.02 -9.34
C ARG A 36 12.27 -16.32 -10.61
N ILE A 37 11.70 -15.14 -10.49
CA ILE A 37 11.16 -14.38 -11.64
C ILE A 37 12.24 -13.68 -12.48
N SER A 38 13.48 -13.53 -11.99
CA SER A 38 14.52 -12.77 -12.69
C SER A 38 14.89 -13.36 -14.06
N SER A 39 14.62 -14.63 -14.30
CA SER A 39 14.84 -15.29 -15.60
C SER A 39 13.72 -15.05 -16.61
N ALA A 40 12.63 -14.41 -16.23
CA ALA A 40 11.50 -14.19 -17.11
C ALA A 40 11.80 -13.18 -18.22
N ASP A 41 11.25 -13.43 -19.39
CA ASP A 41 11.08 -12.42 -20.43
C ASP A 41 9.82 -11.62 -20.11
N VAL A 42 9.93 -10.30 -20.16
CA VAL A 42 8.83 -9.38 -19.78
C VAL A 42 8.27 -8.70 -21.03
N SER A 43 6.96 -8.65 -21.13
CA SER A 43 6.23 -7.86 -22.12
C SER A 43 4.99 -7.23 -21.50
N LEU A 44 4.38 -6.28 -22.21
CA LEU A 44 3.18 -5.59 -21.78
C LEU A 44 2.07 -5.79 -22.81
N SER A 45 0.82 -5.94 -22.37
CA SER A 45 -0.36 -5.88 -23.24
C SER A 45 -0.96 -4.48 -23.35
N ALA A 46 -0.12 -3.45 -23.15
CA ALA A 46 -0.55 -2.05 -23.04
C ALA A 46 -0.49 -1.31 -24.37
N ASP A 47 -1.34 -0.28 -24.51
CA ASP A 47 -1.30 0.68 -25.60
C ASP A 47 -0.50 1.92 -25.21
N ASN A 48 0.47 2.33 -26.07
CA ASN A 48 1.27 3.54 -25.88
C ASN A 48 2.05 3.59 -24.54
N ILE A 49 2.37 2.44 -23.97
CA ILE A 49 3.31 2.29 -22.86
C ILE A 49 4.53 1.54 -23.37
N THR A 50 5.71 2.13 -23.20
CA THR A 50 6.95 1.50 -23.63
C THR A 50 7.68 0.90 -22.42
N LEU A 51 7.98 -0.41 -22.49
CA LEU A 51 8.89 -1.05 -21.56
C LEU A 51 10.32 -0.69 -21.99
N GLN A 52 10.94 0.26 -21.26
CA GLN A 52 12.26 0.79 -21.60
C GLN A 52 13.39 -0.13 -21.16
N GLU A 53 13.25 -0.69 -19.96
CA GLU A 53 14.29 -1.53 -19.37
C GLU A 53 13.67 -2.55 -18.40
N VAL A 54 14.31 -3.72 -18.34
CA VAL A 54 14.04 -4.76 -17.33
C VAL A 54 15.36 -5.02 -16.60
N VAL A 55 15.42 -4.58 -15.33
CA VAL A 55 16.62 -4.76 -14.50
C VAL A 55 16.48 -6.03 -13.67
N LYS A 56 17.37 -6.98 -13.92
CA LYS A 56 17.50 -8.22 -13.13
C LYS A 56 18.39 -7.93 -11.93
N GLN A 57 17.91 -8.31 -10.75
CA GLN A 57 18.67 -8.15 -9.51
C GLN A 57 19.56 -9.38 -9.26
N GLU A 58 20.57 -9.26 -8.41
CA GLU A 58 21.37 -10.42 -7.95
C GLU A 58 20.48 -11.46 -7.27
N ASN A 59 19.51 -11.02 -6.49
CA ASN A 59 18.49 -11.92 -5.94
C ASN A 59 17.52 -12.34 -7.06
N PRO A 60 17.42 -13.65 -7.36
CA PRO A 60 16.63 -14.16 -8.48
C PRO A 60 15.12 -13.94 -8.34
N ASN A 61 14.66 -13.48 -7.20
CA ASN A 61 13.24 -13.27 -6.91
C ASN A 61 12.74 -11.86 -7.26
N TYR A 62 13.59 -10.98 -7.79
CA TYR A 62 13.23 -9.59 -8.06
C TYR A 62 13.48 -9.17 -9.51
N LEU A 63 12.58 -8.36 -10.03
CA LEU A 63 12.72 -7.59 -11.27
C LEU A 63 12.31 -6.15 -11.02
N VAL A 64 13.01 -5.21 -11.65
CA VAL A 64 12.57 -3.82 -11.72
C VAL A 64 12.30 -3.48 -13.19
N LEU A 65 11.10 -2.98 -13.46
CA LEU A 65 10.66 -2.57 -14.78
C LEU A 65 10.65 -1.05 -14.87
N TYR A 66 11.19 -0.51 -15.95
CA TYR A 66 11.13 0.93 -16.27
C TYR A 66 10.19 1.11 -17.46
N LEU A 67 9.11 1.84 -17.23
CA LEU A 67 8.08 2.12 -18.23
C LEU A 67 8.06 3.60 -18.58
N ASP A 68 7.92 3.91 -19.87
CA ASP A 68 7.62 5.27 -20.34
C ASP A 68 6.12 5.41 -20.55
N LEU A 69 5.51 6.33 -19.80
CA LEU A 69 4.09 6.66 -19.84
C LEU A 69 3.79 7.96 -20.60
N SER A 70 4.77 8.55 -21.29
CA SER A 70 4.62 9.88 -21.92
C SER A 70 3.48 9.98 -22.89
N LYS A 71 3.10 8.86 -23.55
CA LYS A 71 2.00 8.77 -24.51
C LYS A 71 0.81 7.96 -24.00
N ALA A 72 0.85 7.53 -22.74
CA ALA A 72 -0.14 6.64 -22.18
C ALA A 72 -1.41 7.37 -21.77
N ALA A 73 -2.57 6.78 -22.13
CA ALA A 73 -3.85 7.11 -21.55
C ALA A 73 -4.18 6.16 -20.39
N PRO A 74 -5.12 6.54 -19.50
CA PRO A 74 -5.62 5.64 -18.46
C PRO A 74 -6.13 4.33 -19.08
N GLN A 75 -5.70 3.20 -18.52
CA GLN A 75 -6.03 1.87 -19.05
C GLN A 75 -5.70 0.79 -18.02
N ASN A 76 -6.30 -0.38 -18.21
CA ASN A 76 -5.87 -1.63 -17.58
C ASN A 76 -5.05 -2.43 -18.60
N PHE A 77 -3.94 -3.00 -18.14
CA PHE A 77 -3.09 -3.85 -18.97
C PHE A 77 -2.46 -4.96 -18.14
N ASP A 78 -1.88 -5.94 -18.81
CA ASP A 78 -1.15 -7.01 -18.15
C ASP A 78 0.36 -6.80 -18.31
N ILE A 79 1.10 -6.97 -17.22
CA ILE A 79 2.53 -7.26 -17.26
C ILE A 79 2.66 -8.77 -17.44
N ILE A 80 3.31 -9.20 -18.50
CA ILE A 80 3.39 -10.62 -18.90
C ILE A 80 4.81 -11.11 -18.66
N LEU A 81 4.94 -12.11 -17.78
CA LEU A 81 6.20 -12.82 -17.53
C LEU A 81 6.18 -14.16 -18.22
N LYS A 82 7.18 -14.44 -19.07
CA LYS A 82 7.33 -15.71 -19.78
C LYS A 82 8.61 -16.39 -19.33
N GLN A 83 8.48 -17.63 -18.85
CA GLN A 83 9.59 -18.48 -18.40
C GLN A 83 9.43 -19.87 -19.06
N GLY A 84 10.11 -20.09 -20.18
CA GLY A 84 9.93 -21.30 -20.98
C GLY A 84 8.50 -21.44 -21.49
N LYS A 85 7.79 -22.50 -21.08
CA LYS A 85 6.38 -22.72 -21.43
C LYS A 85 5.40 -22.04 -20.49
N LYS A 86 5.86 -21.56 -19.33
CA LYS A 86 5.02 -20.89 -18.33
C LYS A 86 4.86 -19.42 -18.67
N GLN A 87 3.61 -18.95 -18.61
CA GLN A 87 3.28 -17.55 -18.75
C GLN A 87 2.46 -17.09 -17.53
N THR A 88 2.88 -15.99 -16.92
CA THR A 88 2.17 -15.34 -15.81
C THR A 88 1.72 -13.97 -16.26
N LYS A 89 0.44 -13.66 -16.07
CA LYS A 89 -0.14 -12.34 -16.33
C LYS A 89 -0.40 -11.64 -15.00
N ILE A 90 0.08 -10.40 -14.89
CA ILE A 90 -0.08 -9.55 -13.71
C ILE A 90 -0.94 -8.37 -14.14
N PRO A 91 -2.21 -8.28 -13.73
CA PRO A 91 -3.05 -7.14 -14.02
C PRO A 91 -2.48 -5.87 -13.39
N TYR A 92 -2.44 -4.79 -14.16
CA TYR A 92 -1.96 -3.50 -13.68
C TYR A 92 -2.89 -2.38 -14.16
N GLU A 93 -3.18 -1.42 -13.26
CA GLU A 93 -4.08 -0.31 -13.53
C GLU A 93 -3.31 1.01 -13.65
N LEU A 94 -3.50 1.70 -14.76
CA LEU A 94 -3.09 3.08 -14.96
C LEU A 94 -4.33 3.98 -14.89
N LYS A 95 -4.46 4.67 -13.76
CA LYS A 95 -5.64 5.47 -13.41
C LYS A 95 -5.67 6.84 -14.11
N GLN A 96 -6.87 7.39 -14.23
CA GLN A 96 -7.08 8.79 -14.56
C GLN A 96 -6.71 9.68 -13.35
N ARG A 97 -5.94 10.73 -13.58
CA ARG A 97 -5.74 11.77 -12.56
C ARG A 97 -7.02 12.56 -12.35
N ARG A 98 -7.27 12.98 -11.13
CA ARG A 98 -8.39 13.90 -10.85
C ARG A 98 -8.19 15.22 -11.60
N PRO A 99 -9.23 15.78 -12.20
CA PRO A 99 -9.20 17.16 -12.70
C PRO A 99 -8.83 18.08 -11.53
N ASN A 100 -8.00 19.09 -11.80
CA ASN A 100 -7.55 20.06 -10.78
C ASN A 100 -6.75 19.47 -9.61
N ALA A 101 -6.07 18.34 -9.79
CA ALA A 101 -5.21 17.76 -8.75
C ALA A 101 -4.11 18.75 -8.24
N SER A 102 -3.80 19.79 -9.01
CA SER A 102 -2.88 20.87 -8.63
C SER A 102 -3.55 22.00 -7.81
N ALA A 103 -4.88 21.99 -7.69
CA ALA A 103 -5.63 23.00 -6.94
C ALA A 103 -6.00 22.55 -5.51
N VAL A 104 -5.28 21.55 -4.98
CA VAL A 104 -5.44 21.13 -3.58
C VAL A 104 -4.84 22.23 -2.71
N GLU A 105 -5.70 22.87 -1.91
CA GLU A 105 -5.27 23.85 -0.91
C GLU A 105 -4.45 23.16 0.19
N GLY A 106 -3.35 23.78 0.59
CA GLY A 106 -2.56 23.36 1.74
C GLY A 106 -3.13 23.93 3.04
N PHE A 107 -2.43 23.68 4.14
CA PHE A 107 -2.77 24.27 5.44
C PHE A 107 -2.44 25.74 5.49
N ASP A 108 -3.23 26.50 6.25
CA ASP A 108 -2.99 27.90 6.57
C ASP A 108 -3.19 28.20 8.06
N SER A 109 -3.11 29.48 8.44
CA SER A 109 -3.23 29.90 9.84
C SER A 109 -4.62 29.73 10.45
N SER A 110 -5.63 29.41 9.65
CA SER A 110 -6.99 29.11 10.14
C SER A 110 -7.18 27.64 10.51
N ASP A 111 -6.21 26.79 10.16
CA ASP A 111 -6.30 25.37 10.41
C ASP A 111 -5.87 24.99 11.83
N VAL A 112 -6.57 24.03 12.40
CA VAL A 112 -6.25 23.39 13.66
C VAL A 112 -5.90 21.92 13.37
N LEU A 113 -4.62 21.61 13.52
CA LEU A 113 -4.08 20.26 13.28
C LEU A 113 -4.04 19.47 14.59
N TYR A 114 -4.60 18.28 14.58
CA TYR A 114 -4.56 17.37 15.71
C TYR A 114 -3.74 16.13 15.36
N LEU A 115 -2.57 16.00 16.01
CA LEU A 115 -1.73 14.82 15.84
C LEU A 115 -2.32 13.66 16.65
N ILE A 116 -2.59 12.55 15.97
CA ILE A 116 -3.09 11.32 16.61
C ILE A 116 -2.12 10.16 16.33
N MET A 117 -1.74 9.48 17.39
CA MET A 117 -1.10 8.17 17.33
C MET A 117 -2.20 7.10 17.46
N PRO A 118 -2.57 6.38 16.38
CA PRO A 118 -3.73 5.48 16.38
C PRO A 118 -3.72 4.48 17.52
N ASP A 119 -2.57 3.82 17.75
CA ASP A 119 -2.40 2.83 18.82
C ASP A 119 -2.79 3.34 20.21
N ARG A 120 -2.63 4.65 20.45
CA ARG A 120 -2.82 5.28 21.77
C ARG A 120 -4.15 6.01 21.93
N PHE A 121 -4.92 6.18 20.86
CA PHE A 121 -6.11 7.01 20.88
C PHE A 121 -7.34 6.23 21.40
N ALA A 122 -7.81 5.26 20.64
CA ALA A 122 -8.95 4.45 21.02
C ALA A 122 -8.95 3.12 20.26
N ASN A 123 -9.36 2.04 20.94
CA ASN A 123 -9.58 0.74 20.34
C ASN A 123 -11.05 0.63 19.90
N GLY A 124 -11.30 0.64 18.61
CA GLY A 124 -12.64 0.49 18.02
C GLY A 124 -12.96 -0.95 17.61
N ASN A 125 -11.92 -1.79 17.46
CA ASN A 125 -12.08 -3.18 17.05
C ASN A 125 -11.06 -4.11 17.75
N PRO A 126 -11.37 -4.65 18.93
CA PRO A 126 -10.45 -5.52 19.65
C PRO A 126 -10.03 -6.80 18.91
N SER A 127 -10.71 -7.16 17.81
CA SER A 127 -10.36 -8.35 17.03
C SER A 127 -9.07 -8.19 16.22
N ASN A 128 -8.58 -6.98 16.04
CA ASN A 128 -7.30 -6.69 15.37
C ASN A 128 -6.13 -6.45 16.33
N ASP A 129 -6.34 -6.58 17.62
CA ASP A 129 -5.30 -6.38 18.65
C ASP A 129 -4.17 -7.41 18.50
N ILE A 130 -4.53 -8.65 18.22
CA ILE A 130 -3.59 -9.77 18.07
C ILE A 130 -3.70 -10.33 16.66
N ILE A 131 -2.66 -10.11 15.87
CA ILE A 131 -2.59 -10.59 14.48
C ILE A 131 -1.65 -11.79 14.41
N PRO A 132 -2.11 -12.96 13.98
CA PRO A 132 -1.26 -14.12 13.79
C PRO A 132 -0.10 -13.81 12.83
N GLY A 133 1.13 -14.07 13.27
CA GLY A 133 2.33 -13.85 12.46
C GLY A 133 3.01 -12.50 12.63
N MET A 134 2.43 -11.55 13.35
CA MET A 134 3.14 -10.33 13.74
C MET A 134 4.24 -10.62 14.77
N LEU A 135 5.38 -9.95 14.63
CA LEU A 135 6.53 -10.10 15.51
C LEU A 135 6.23 -9.60 16.94
N GLU A 136 5.52 -8.47 17.05
CA GLU A 136 5.01 -7.94 18.33
C GLU A 136 3.55 -8.40 18.51
N GLY A 137 3.38 -9.60 19.05
CA GLY A 137 2.10 -10.30 19.11
C GLY A 137 1.16 -9.88 20.24
N ASN A 138 1.60 -9.01 21.18
CA ASN A 138 0.84 -8.69 22.39
C ASN A 138 0.44 -7.21 22.43
N VAL A 139 -0.69 -6.97 23.11
CA VAL A 139 -1.14 -5.65 23.53
C VAL A 139 -1.02 -5.58 25.04
N ASP A 140 -0.32 -4.58 25.57
CA ASP A 140 -0.18 -4.34 27.02
C ASP A 140 -0.24 -2.84 27.32
N ARG A 141 -1.37 -2.39 27.84
CA ARG A 141 -1.59 -0.97 28.18
C ARG A 141 -0.81 -0.49 29.42
N ASN A 142 -0.25 -1.41 30.20
CA ASN A 142 0.56 -1.07 31.35
C ASN A 142 2.04 -0.87 30.99
N GLU A 143 2.45 -1.34 29.81
CA GLU A 143 3.80 -1.19 29.30
C GLU A 143 3.88 0.01 28.32
N PRO A 144 4.61 1.08 28.65
CA PRO A 144 4.66 2.30 27.83
C PRO A 144 5.14 2.09 26.38
N PHE A 145 5.99 1.09 26.16
CA PHE A 145 6.57 0.81 24.84
C PHE A 145 5.88 -0.32 24.08
N ALA A 146 4.91 -1.00 24.70
CA ALA A 146 4.10 -1.99 24.04
C ALA A 146 2.96 -1.35 23.22
N ARG A 147 2.35 -2.14 22.35
CA ARG A 147 1.10 -1.77 21.65
C ARG A 147 -0.04 -1.71 22.67
N HIS A 148 -0.94 -0.73 22.48
CA HIS A 148 -2.12 -0.55 23.33
C HIS A 148 -3.44 -0.91 22.62
N GLY A 149 -3.40 -1.22 21.32
CA GLY A 149 -4.53 -1.73 20.57
C GLY A 149 -5.47 -0.66 19.99
N GLY A 150 -5.10 0.61 20.05
CA GLY A 150 -5.85 1.65 19.33
C GLY A 150 -5.76 1.45 17.82
N ASP A 151 -6.83 1.84 17.10
CA ASP A 151 -6.96 1.61 15.66
C ASP A 151 -7.72 2.72 14.93
N LEU A 152 -7.81 2.64 13.61
CA LEU A 152 -8.53 3.61 12.79
C LEU A 152 -10.03 3.62 13.09
N LYS A 153 -10.61 2.49 13.47
CA LYS A 153 -12.01 2.39 13.87
C LYS A 153 -12.28 3.16 15.17
N GLY A 154 -11.34 3.12 16.09
CA GLY A 154 -11.40 3.93 17.32
C GLY A 154 -11.37 5.42 17.02
N ILE A 155 -10.56 5.87 16.06
CA ILE A 155 -10.54 7.26 15.61
C ILE A 155 -11.86 7.60 14.92
N GLU A 156 -12.34 6.78 14.00
CA GLU A 156 -13.61 6.97 13.30
C GLU A 156 -14.77 7.14 14.27
N ASN A 157 -14.85 6.32 15.30
CA ASN A 157 -15.91 6.38 16.31
C ASN A 157 -15.90 7.68 17.14
N HIS A 158 -14.81 8.46 17.10
CA HIS A 158 -14.63 9.71 17.87
C HIS A 158 -14.48 10.93 16.98
N LEU A 159 -14.83 10.86 15.68
CA LEU A 159 -14.70 12.00 14.77
C LEU A 159 -15.56 13.20 15.20
N ASP A 160 -16.76 12.96 15.71
CA ASP A 160 -17.62 14.03 16.22
C ASP A 160 -16.97 14.75 17.41
N TYR A 161 -16.39 14.00 18.34
CA TYR A 161 -15.63 14.56 19.46
C TYR A 161 -14.44 15.42 18.98
N ILE A 162 -13.69 14.92 17.98
CA ILE A 162 -12.55 15.63 17.40
C ILE A 162 -13.03 16.92 16.71
N ALA A 163 -14.15 16.87 15.97
CA ALA A 163 -14.74 18.03 15.32
C ALA A 163 -15.21 19.08 16.34
N ASP A 164 -15.84 18.66 17.44
CA ASP A 164 -16.29 19.54 18.51
C ASP A 164 -15.15 20.29 19.21
N LEU A 165 -13.92 19.77 19.15
CA LEU A 165 -12.71 20.46 19.61
C LEU A 165 -12.28 21.60 18.66
N GLY A 166 -12.92 21.77 17.50
CA GLY A 166 -12.55 22.75 16.48
C GLY A 166 -11.38 22.31 15.59
N VAL A 167 -11.07 21.03 15.56
CA VAL A 167 -10.02 20.47 14.69
C VAL A 167 -10.49 20.51 13.23
N THR A 168 -9.65 21.03 12.34
CA THR A 168 -9.93 21.08 10.90
C THR A 168 -9.22 19.97 10.14
N SER A 169 -8.13 19.43 10.69
CA SER A 169 -7.34 18.39 10.05
C SER A 169 -6.71 17.45 11.08
N ILE A 170 -6.75 16.17 10.78
CA ILE A 170 -6.10 15.13 11.59
C ILE A 170 -4.77 14.78 10.95
N TRP A 171 -3.71 14.80 11.76
CA TRP A 171 -2.39 14.31 11.40
C TRP A 171 -2.15 12.97 12.08
N LEU A 172 -2.24 11.88 11.32
CA LEU A 172 -1.97 10.56 11.88
C LEU A 172 -0.46 10.26 11.90
N ASN A 173 0.02 9.60 12.95
CA ASN A 173 1.26 8.83 12.86
C ASN A 173 1.12 7.85 11.69
N PRO A 174 2.25 7.38 11.10
CA PRO A 174 2.19 6.46 9.97
C PRO A 174 1.31 5.25 10.25
N ILE A 175 0.40 4.96 9.33
CA ILE A 175 -0.56 3.84 9.42
C ILE A 175 -0.17 2.65 8.53
N GLN A 176 0.92 2.78 7.80
CA GLN A 176 1.46 1.70 6.98
C GLN A 176 1.90 0.51 7.86
N GLU A 177 2.05 -0.65 7.21
CA GLU A 177 2.54 -1.84 7.89
C GLU A 177 3.85 -1.55 8.63
N ASN A 178 3.90 -1.97 9.88
CA ASN A 178 4.99 -1.72 10.81
C ASN A 178 5.11 -2.95 11.72
N ASP A 179 5.78 -3.98 11.19
CA ASP A 179 5.92 -5.28 11.83
C ASP A 179 7.32 -5.42 12.43
N MET A 180 7.53 -4.78 13.58
CA MET A 180 8.76 -4.83 14.34
C MET A 180 8.59 -5.75 15.57
N LYS A 181 9.71 -6.23 16.12
CA LYS A 181 9.70 -7.05 17.34
C LYS A 181 9.23 -6.27 18.57
N GLU A 182 9.51 -4.97 18.58
CA GLU A 182 9.18 -4.04 19.66
C GLU A 182 8.94 -2.65 19.07
N GLY A 183 8.09 -1.85 19.72
CA GLY A 183 7.89 -0.46 19.37
C GLY A 183 7.02 -0.22 18.15
N SER A 184 6.24 -1.19 17.70
CA SER A 184 5.34 -1.01 16.54
C SER A 184 4.24 0.04 16.78
N TYR A 185 4.00 0.42 18.03
CA TYR A 185 2.94 1.34 18.45
C TYR A 185 3.03 2.74 17.79
N HIS A 186 4.24 3.23 17.52
CA HIS A 186 4.41 4.59 16.99
C HIS A 186 4.27 4.70 15.47
N GLY A 187 4.35 3.58 14.73
CA GLY A 187 4.15 3.55 13.28
C GLY A 187 5.32 3.98 12.40
N TYR A 188 6.42 4.50 12.98
CA TYR A 188 7.52 5.07 12.19
C TYR A 188 8.55 4.06 11.65
N ALA A 189 8.47 2.79 12.03
CA ALA A 189 9.33 1.74 11.49
C ALA A 189 8.61 0.96 10.38
N ILE A 190 8.27 1.64 9.30
CA ILE A 190 7.45 1.11 8.20
C ILE A 190 8.16 -0.05 7.52
N THR A 191 7.51 -1.20 7.43
CA THR A 191 7.98 -2.41 6.75
C THR A 191 7.38 -2.61 5.37
N ASP A 192 6.21 -2.03 5.11
CA ASP A 192 5.60 -1.97 3.78
C ASP A 192 4.85 -0.63 3.57
N TYR A 193 5.32 0.17 2.61
CA TYR A 193 4.74 1.49 2.31
C TYR A 193 3.40 1.42 1.55
N TYR A 194 3.05 0.26 0.98
CA TYR A 194 1.86 0.09 0.15
C TYR A 194 0.74 -0.65 0.86
N GLN A 195 0.93 -1.00 2.14
CA GLN A 195 -0.09 -1.66 2.94
C GLN A 195 -0.34 -0.88 4.22
N VAL A 196 -1.62 -0.79 4.61
CA VAL A 196 -2.01 -0.32 5.94
C VAL A 196 -1.82 -1.47 6.92
N ALA A 197 -1.31 -1.16 8.12
CA ALA A 197 -1.12 -2.17 9.15
C ALA A 197 -2.44 -2.87 9.49
N VAL A 198 -2.44 -4.19 9.47
CA VAL A 198 -3.65 -5.00 9.77
C VAL A 198 -4.16 -4.73 11.18
N SER A 199 -3.25 -4.42 12.12
CA SER A 199 -3.59 -4.02 13.49
C SER A 199 -4.34 -2.69 13.60
N TYR A 200 -4.38 -1.88 12.53
CA TYR A 200 -5.15 -0.64 12.46
C TYR A 200 -6.44 -0.78 11.67
N THR A 201 -6.62 -1.88 10.92
CA THR A 201 -7.79 -2.12 10.09
C THR A 201 -8.26 -3.56 10.23
N HIS A 202 -9.57 -3.80 10.05
CA HIS A 202 -10.12 -5.14 9.88
C HIS A 202 -10.19 -5.57 8.40
N LEU A 203 -9.79 -4.68 7.48
CA LEU A 203 -9.81 -4.92 6.05
C LEU A 203 -8.46 -5.49 5.62
N ARG A 204 -8.49 -6.58 4.87
CA ARG A 204 -7.30 -7.04 4.15
C ARG A 204 -6.91 -5.99 3.11
N ALA A 205 -5.63 -5.86 2.83
CA ALA A 205 -5.06 -4.85 1.92
C ALA A 205 -5.71 -4.79 0.52
N HIS A 206 -6.49 -5.80 0.13
CA HIS A 206 -7.23 -5.84 -1.14
C HIS A 206 -8.59 -5.13 -1.09
N GLU A 207 -9.07 -4.73 0.07
CA GLU A 207 -10.42 -4.15 0.26
C GLU A 207 -10.37 -2.63 0.50
N THR A 208 -9.19 -2.07 0.76
CA THR A 208 -9.01 -0.62 0.98
C THR A 208 -8.76 0.19 -0.29
N ALA A 209 -8.78 -0.44 -1.46
CA ALA A 209 -8.54 0.19 -2.77
C ALA A 209 -9.86 0.50 -3.51
N ALA A 210 -10.86 1.01 -2.82
CA ALA A 210 -12.07 1.54 -3.44
C ALA A 210 -12.04 3.08 -3.48
#